data_7f9697959978694457c4c2e516b79e4a
#
_entry.id   7f9697959978694457c4c2e516b79e4a
#
_cell.length_a   1.000
_cell.length_b   1.000
_cell.length_c   1.000
_cell.angle_alpha   90.00
_cell.angle_beta   90.00
_cell.angle_gamma   90.00
#
_symmetry.space_group_name_H-M   'P 1'
#
loop_
_entity.id
_entity.type
_entity.pdbx_description
1 polymer ?
#
loop_
_entity_poly.entity_id
_entity_poly.type
_entity_poly.pdbx_seq_one_letter_code
_entity_poly.pdbx_strand_id
1 'polypeptide(L)'
;MTISWSELVRTAAEESTAALEKGADRNWSGTAGDLQWSARETLSHIALGVVGYAGLLIARPTDRYITLFGSIDSQAPAPAALEGIRIAGTLLATTVDTTPEEVRAWHPYGHSDRTGFAAMGALELLVHGRDIARGLDLDWSIPDELAAPVVSRLFPDAPTGHAPTDTLLWCTGRVALPDLPRRNGWRWNGEVR
;
A
#
# COMPACT_ATOMS: atom_id res chain seq x y z
N MET A 1 -21.56 7.35 0.16
CA MET A 1 -20.78 7.93 -0.95
C MET A 1 -19.58 7.02 -1.19
N THR A 2 -19.31 6.64 -2.43
CA THR A 2 -18.15 5.80 -2.75
C THR A 2 -16.92 6.71 -2.82
N ILE A 3 -15.88 6.40 -2.06
CA ILE A 3 -14.60 7.13 -2.09
C ILE A 3 -13.97 7.04 -3.49
N SER A 4 -13.39 8.13 -4.02
CA SER A 4 -12.65 8.08 -5.27
C SER A 4 -11.30 7.36 -5.08
N TRP A 5 -10.71 6.86 -6.16
CA TRP A 5 -9.44 6.13 -6.07
C TRP A 5 -8.27 7.02 -5.63
N SER A 6 -8.23 8.26 -6.04
CA SER A 6 -7.23 9.23 -5.58
C SER A 6 -7.43 9.60 -4.11
N GLU A 7 -8.68 9.77 -3.68
CA GLU A 7 -9.01 10.01 -2.28
C GLU A 7 -8.66 8.81 -1.40
N LEU A 8 -8.90 7.57 -1.87
CA LEU A 8 -8.47 6.36 -1.18
C LEU A 8 -6.96 6.38 -0.90
N VAL A 9 -6.14 6.74 -1.89
CA VAL A 9 -4.67 6.82 -1.72
C VAL A 9 -4.28 7.90 -0.72
N ARG A 10 -4.88 9.10 -0.80
CA ARG A 10 -4.63 10.21 0.15
C ARG A 10 -5.00 9.80 1.57
N THR A 11 -6.21 9.28 1.76
CA THR A 11 -6.69 8.85 3.08
C THR A 11 -5.84 7.71 3.63
N ALA A 12 -5.46 6.72 2.81
CA ALA A 12 -4.57 5.65 3.24
C ALA A 12 -3.20 6.18 3.70
N ALA A 13 -2.63 7.18 3.00
CA ALA A 13 -1.37 7.80 3.40
C ALA A 13 -1.51 8.59 4.72
N GLU A 14 -2.58 9.36 4.88
CA GLU A 14 -2.82 10.13 6.11
C GLU A 14 -3.09 9.21 7.31
N GLU A 15 -3.98 8.23 7.18
CA GLU A 15 -4.32 7.29 8.27
C GLU A 15 -3.09 6.50 8.74
N SER A 16 -2.32 5.93 7.79
CA SER A 16 -1.13 5.18 8.15
C SER A 16 -0.06 6.06 8.79
N THR A 17 0.21 7.25 8.24
CA THR A 17 1.21 8.16 8.81
C THR A 17 0.80 8.73 10.16
N ALA A 18 -0.47 9.11 10.35
CA ALA A 18 -0.99 9.58 11.64
C ALA A 18 -0.91 8.51 12.72
N ALA A 19 -1.13 7.24 12.36
CA ALA A 19 -0.93 6.13 13.29
C ALA A 19 0.54 5.97 13.68
N LEU A 20 1.45 6.01 12.70
CA LEU A 20 2.88 5.80 12.89
C LEU A 20 3.58 6.97 13.60
N GLU A 21 3.07 8.20 13.51
CA GLU A 21 3.57 9.36 14.25
C GLU A 21 3.54 9.15 15.77
N LYS A 22 2.58 8.36 16.27
CA LYS A 22 2.50 8.00 17.71
C LYS A 22 3.71 7.19 18.19
N GLY A 23 4.48 6.63 17.29
CA GLY A 23 5.69 5.86 17.56
C GLY A 23 6.96 6.53 17.04
N ALA A 24 6.95 7.85 16.80
CA ALA A 24 8.10 8.57 16.23
C ALA A 24 9.38 8.46 17.08
N ASP A 25 9.25 8.27 18.39
CA ASP A 25 10.30 8.10 19.38
C ASP A 25 10.71 6.63 19.60
N ARG A 26 10.02 5.67 18.98
CA ARG A 26 10.29 4.23 19.11
C ARG A 26 11.50 3.80 18.28
N ASN A 27 11.90 2.53 18.44
CA ASN A 27 13.01 1.94 17.71
C ASN A 27 12.61 1.50 16.28
N TRP A 28 12.85 2.35 15.30
CA TRP A 28 12.57 2.08 13.89
C TRP A 28 13.56 1.11 13.21
N SER A 29 14.61 0.67 13.91
CA SER A 29 15.53 -0.36 13.41
C SER A 29 15.07 -1.78 13.76
N GLY A 30 14.02 -1.93 14.57
CA GLY A 30 13.38 -3.21 14.84
C GLY A 30 12.55 -3.68 13.64
N THR A 31 12.23 -4.99 13.60
CA THR A 31 11.45 -5.59 12.50
C THR A 31 10.03 -5.04 12.45
N ALA A 32 9.49 -4.87 11.24
CA ALA A 32 8.09 -4.50 11.02
C ALA A 32 7.20 -5.75 11.13
N GLY A 33 6.60 -5.96 12.30
CA GLY A 33 5.77 -7.12 12.56
C GLY A 33 6.50 -8.43 12.29
N ASP A 34 5.94 -9.29 11.43
CA ASP A 34 6.52 -10.59 11.04
C ASP A 34 7.47 -10.51 9.84
N LEU A 35 7.78 -9.30 9.35
CA LEU A 35 8.68 -9.11 8.22
C LEU A 35 10.15 -9.29 8.64
N GLN A 36 11.00 -9.59 7.67
CA GLN A 36 12.46 -9.59 7.87
C GLN A 36 13.05 -8.17 7.82
N TRP A 37 12.32 -7.21 7.28
CA TRP A 37 12.71 -5.83 7.16
C TRP A 37 12.44 -5.05 8.45
N SER A 38 13.29 -4.09 8.74
CA SER A 38 13.04 -3.12 9.79
C SER A 38 11.85 -2.21 9.45
N ALA A 39 11.31 -1.53 10.46
CA ALA A 39 10.26 -0.52 10.25
C ALA A 39 10.72 0.55 9.25
N ARG A 40 11.99 0.96 9.30
CA ARG A 40 12.57 1.96 8.39
C ARG A 40 12.71 1.45 6.96
N GLU A 41 13.20 0.23 6.77
CA GLU A 41 13.30 -0.39 5.44
C GLU A 41 11.91 -0.60 4.83
N THR A 42 10.94 -1.01 5.63
CA THR A 42 9.55 -1.17 5.21
C THR A 42 8.94 0.19 4.80
N LEU A 43 9.23 1.26 5.54
CA LEU A 43 8.79 2.60 5.17
C LEU A 43 9.38 3.06 3.83
N SER A 44 10.67 2.79 3.61
CA SER A 44 11.33 3.09 2.33
C SER A 44 10.74 2.28 1.18
N HIS A 45 10.36 1.02 1.43
CA HIS A 45 9.67 0.16 0.46
C HIS A 45 8.30 0.74 0.08
N ILE A 46 7.51 1.21 1.04
CA ILE A 46 6.22 1.89 0.77
C ILE A 46 6.44 3.08 -0.18
N ALA A 47 7.38 3.97 0.16
CA ALA A 47 7.67 5.14 -0.68
C ALA A 47 8.08 4.76 -2.09
N LEU A 48 8.98 3.78 -2.23
CA LEU A 48 9.45 3.24 -3.50
C LEU A 48 8.29 2.69 -4.36
N GLY A 49 7.42 1.87 -3.75
CA GLY A 49 6.26 1.29 -4.42
C GLY A 49 5.28 2.35 -4.90
N VAL A 50 4.88 3.25 -4.00
CA VAL A 50 3.87 4.29 -4.29
C VAL A 50 4.36 5.27 -5.36
N VAL A 51 5.61 5.75 -5.28
CA VAL A 51 6.21 6.59 -6.34
C VAL A 51 6.38 5.80 -7.63
N GLY A 52 6.73 4.52 -7.53
CA GLY A 52 6.86 3.62 -8.68
C GLY A 52 5.55 3.50 -9.46
N TYR A 53 4.41 3.35 -8.77
CA TYR A 53 3.08 3.26 -9.41
C TYR A 53 2.70 4.56 -10.13
N ALA A 54 3.00 5.72 -9.55
CA ALA A 54 2.84 7.00 -10.25
C ALA A 54 3.72 7.05 -11.51
N GLY A 55 4.97 6.64 -11.40
CA GLY A 55 5.91 6.56 -12.52
C GLY A 55 5.44 5.63 -13.63
N LEU A 56 4.84 4.48 -13.31
CA LEU A 56 4.25 3.55 -14.29
C LEU A 56 3.10 4.18 -15.06
N LEU A 57 2.21 4.92 -14.41
CA LEU A 57 1.12 5.63 -15.06
C LEU A 57 1.61 6.76 -15.98
N ILE A 58 2.70 7.43 -15.64
CA ILE A 58 3.32 8.49 -16.45
C ILE A 58 4.06 7.90 -17.64
N ALA A 59 4.93 6.91 -17.40
CA ALA A 59 5.82 6.34 -18.43
C ALA A 59 5.12 5.34 -19.35
N ARG A 60 4.03 4.69 -18.89
CA ARG A 60 3.19 3.74 -19.64
C ARG A 60 3.98 2.61 -20.33
N PRO A 61 4.91 1.94 -19.64
CA PRO A 61 5.66 0.85 -20.23
C PRO A 61 4.75 -0.34 -20.57
N THR A 62 5.08 -1.08 -21.61
CA THR A 62 4.29 -2.22 -22.09
C THR A 62 4.84 -3.58 -21.67
N ASP A 63 6.12 -3.65 -21.28
CA ASP A 63 6.84 -4.91 -21.08
C ASP A 63 7.90 -4.88 -19.98
N ARG A 64 8.07 -3.77 -19.28
CA ARG A 64 9.11 -3.60 -18.26
C ARG A 64 8.66 -2.67 -17.14
N TYR A 65 9.37 -2.70 -16.05
CA TYR A 65 9.22 -1.72 -14.98
C TYR A 65 9.93 -0.39 -15.33
N ILE A 66 9.64 0.68 -14.58
CA ILE A 66 10.35 1.96 -14.73
C ILE A 66 11.77 1.83 -14.19
N THR A 67 12.63 2.80 -14.57
CA THR A 67 14.03 2.85 -14.14
C THR A 67 14.31 3.98 -13.16
N LEU A 68 13.30 4.81 -12.84
CA LEU A 68 13.39 5.86 -11.84
C LEU A 68 12.78 5.38 -10.53
N PHE A 69 13.57 5.40 -9.47
CA PHE A 69 13.15 4.98 -8.13
C PHE A 69 13.39 6.11 -7.14
N GLY A 70 12.38 6.38 -6.29
CA GLY A 70 12.51 7.26 -5.13
C GLY A 70 12.76 6.45 -3.86
N SER A 71 13.45 7.03 -2.88
CA SER A 71 13.60 6.44 -1.55
C SER A 71 13.59 7.53 -0.48
N ILE A 72 13.32 7.13 0.76
CA ILE A 72 13.42 8.00 1.92
C ILE A 72 14.90 8.05 2.35
N ASP A 73 15.38 9.25 2.72
CA ASP A 73 16.70 9.40 3.33
C ASP A 73 16.82 8.52 4.57
N SER A 74 17.76 7.60 4.56
CA SER A 74 17.99 6.64 5.64
C SER A 74 18.35 7.29 6.99
N GLN A 75 18.80 8.54 6.98
CA GLN A 75 19.18 9.32 8.16
C GLN A 75 18.05 10.28 8.61
N ALA A 76 16.98 10.42 7.84
CA ALA A 76 15.87 11.29 8.21
C ALA A 76 15.25 10.85 9.54
N PRO A 77 14.92 11.76 10.47
CA PRO A 77 14.15 11.41 11.65
C PRO A 77 12.74 10.92 11.26
N ALA A 78 12.12 10.10 12.10
CA ALA A 78 10.84 9.47 11.79
C ALA A 78 9.75 10.45 11.30
N PRO A 79 9.56 11.64 11.90
CA PRO A 79 8.57 12.60 11.40
C PRO A 79 8.84 13.05 9.94
N ALA A 80 10.10 13.32 9.58
CA ALA A 80 10.46 13.71 8.22
C ALA A 80 10.32 12.54 7.23
N ALA A 81 10.61 11.31 7.67
CA ALA A 81 10.39 10.12 6.86
C ALA A 81 8.90 9.87 6.59
N LEU A 82 8.01 10.12 7.56
CA LEU A 82 6.56 10.03 7.41
C LEU A 82 6.00 11.13 6.50
N GLU A 83 6.57 12.35 6.54
CA GLU A 83 6.27 13.38 5.54
C GLU A 83 6.56 12.88 4.13
N GLY A 84 7.66 12.16 3.92
CA GLY A 84 7.99 11.50 2.65
C GLY A 84 6.90 10.54 2.15
N ILE A 85 6.22 9.83 3.04
CA ILE A 85 5.08 8.97 2.69
C ILE A 85 3.86 9.79 2.23
N ARG A 86 3.56 10.92 2.89
CA ARG A 86 2.49 11.83 2.45
C ARG A 86 2.77 12.43 1.08
N ILE A 87 4.03 12.80 0.82
CA ILE A 87 4.48 13.26 -0.51
C ILE A 87 4.24 12.16 -1.55
N ALA A 88 4.69 10.92 -1.29
CA ALA A 88 4.50 9.80 -2.21
C ALA A 88 3.02 9.51 -2.49
N GLY A 89 2.18 9.49 -1.46
CA GLY A 89 0.73 9.32 -1.58
C GLY A 89 0.08 10.42 -2.41
N THR A 90 0.48 11.68 -2.18
CA THR A 90 -0.03 12.83 -2.95
C THR A 90 0.39 12.77 -4.42
N LEU A 91 1.62 12.37 -4.71
CA LEU A 91 2.11 12.18 -6.08
C LEU A 91 1.30 11.11 -6.82
N LEU A 92 1.09 9.94 -6.21
CA LEU A 92 0.27 8.90 -6.82
C LEU A 92 -1.18 9.36 -7.00
N ALA A 93 -1.80 9.92 -5.99
CA ALA A 93 -3.19 10.38 -6.05
C ALA A 93 -3.40 11.43 -7.15
N THR A 94 -2.51 12.42 -7.27
CA THR A 94 -2.56 13.42 -8.33
C THR A 94 -2.35 12.80 -9.71
N THR A 95 -1.45 11.83 -9.83
CA THR A 95 -1.24 11.10 -11.08
C THR A 95 -2.47 10.30 -11.47
N VAL A 96 -3.13 9.64 -10.51
CA VAL A 96 -4.40 8.91 -10.73
C VAL A 96 -5.49 9.83 -11.25
N ASP A 97 -5.65 11.02 -10.65
CA ASP A 97 -6.65 12.01 -11.05
C ASP A 97 -6.45 12.52 -12.49
N THR A 98 -5.20 12.67 -12.91
CA THR A 98 -4.84 13.24 -14.22
C THR A 98 -4.63 12.18 -15.31
N THR A 99 -4.61 10.89 -14.95
CA THR A 99 -4.41 9.80 -15.91
C THR A 99 -5.73 9.45 -16.61
N PRO A 100 -5.79 9.49 -17.95
CA PRO A 100 -6.96 9.04 -18.73
C PRO A 100 -7.33 7.57 -18.48
N GLU A 101 -8.60 7.22 -18.62
CA GLU A 101 -9.11 5.87 -18.29
C GLU A 101 -8.55 4.76 -19.18
N GLU A 102 -8.21 5.08 -20.44
CA GLU A 102 -7.64 4.16 -21.41
C GLU A 102 -6.17 3.83 -21.16
N VAL A 103 -5.48 4.58 -20.30
CA VAL A 103 -4.06 4.35 -20.01
C VAL A 103 -3.87 2.99 -19.34
N ARG A 104 -2.89 2.25 -19.85
CA ARG A 104 -2.44 0.96 -19.30
C ARG A 104 -0.93 0.99 -19.17
N ALA A 105 -0.43 0.35 -18.12
CA ALA A 105 1.00 0.16 -17.92
C ALA A 105 1.30 -1.26 -17.42
N TRP A 106 2.47 -1.74 -17.77
CA TRP A 106 2.92 -3.07 -17.41
C TRP A 106 3.25 -3.13 -15.90
N HIS A 107 2.88 -4.24 -15.27
CA HIS A 107 3.30 -4.64 -13.94
C HIS A 107 3.52 -6.16 -13.93
N PRO A 108 4.42 -6.74 -13.12
CA PRO A 108 4.64 -8.18 -13.06
C PRO A 108 3.38 -9.02 -12.80
N TYR A 109 2.36 -8.43 -12.18
CA TYR A 109 1.08 -9.07 -11.86
C TYR A 109 -0.07 -8.63 -12.77
N GLY A 110 0.22 -8.28 -14.01
CA GLY A 110 -0.75 -7.92 -15.05
C GLY A 110 -0.69 -6.45 -15.46
N HIS A 111 -1.08 -6.16 -16.73
CA HIS A 111 -1.24 -4.78 -17.18
C HIS A 111 -2.38 -4.12 -16.41
N SER A 112 -2.10 -2.96 -15.83
CA SER A 112 -3.05 -2.27 -14.95
C SER A 112 -3.38 -0.86 -15.43
N ASP A 113 -4.47 -0.34 -14.90
CA ASP A 113 -4.96 1.02 -15.12
C ASP A 113 -4.76 1.91 -13.89
N ARG A 114 -5.23 3.17 -13.98
CA ARG A 114 -5.14 4.12 -12.88
C ARG A 114 -5.79 3.61 -11.59
N THR A 115 -6.89 2.86 -11.68
CA THR A 115 -7.60 2.34 -10.51
C THR A 115 -6.85 1.18 -9.87
N GLY A 116 -6.23 0.33 -10.68
CA GLY A 116 -5.38 -0.75 -10.19
C GLY A 116 -4.12 -0.24 -9.50
N PHE A 117 -3.42 0.74 -10.09
CA PHE A 117 -2.25 1.33 -9.44
C PHE A 117 -2.59 2.12 -8.17
N ALA A 118 -3.76 2.78 -8.13
CA ALA A 118 -4.25 3.39 -6.89
C ALA A 118 -4.50 2.35 -5.80
N ALA A 119 -5.15 1.23 -6.15
CA ALA A 119 -5.41 0.14 -5.21
C ALA A 119 -4.10 -0.52 -4.73
N MET A 120 -3.10 -0.71 -5.61
CA MET A 120 -1.77 -1.19 -5.24
C MET A 120 -1.11 -0.23 -4.25
N GLY A 121 -1.11 1.07 -4.53
CA GLY A 121 -0.56 2.08 -3.64
C GLY A 121 -1.25 2.13 -2.27
N ALA A 122 -2.57 2.07 -2.24
CA ALA A 122 -3.33 1.99 -1.00
C ALA A 122 -3.00 0.71 -0.21
N LEU A 123 -2.82 -0.44 -0.88
CA LEU A 123 -2.40 -1.69 -0.25
C LEU A 123 -1.03 -1.53 0.42
N GLU A 124 -0.04 -0.98 -0.28
CA GLU A 124 1.31 -0.74 0.29
C GLU A 124 1.23 0.12 1.55
N LEU A 125 0.49 1.25 1.47
CA LEU A 125 0.32 2.18 2.59
C LEU A 125 -0.35 1.52 3.80
N LEU A 126 -1.45 0.80 3.58
CA LEU A 126 -2.25 0.22 4.65
C LEU A 126 -1.60 -1.02 5.27
N VAL A 127 -1.21 -1.99 4.43
CA VAL A 127 -0.72 -3.29 4.94
C VAL A 127 0.67 -3.15 5.55
N HIS A 128 1.59 -2.49 4.86
CA HIS A 128 2.93 -2.25 5.41
C HIS A 128 2.93 -1.19 6.52
N GLY A 129 2.03 -0.20 6.48
CA GLY A 129 1.80 0.70 7.61
C GLY A 129 1.41 -0.08 8.87
N ARG A 130 0.51 -1.07 8.75
CA ARG A 130 0.15 -1.95 9.86
C ARG A 130 1.33 -2.85 10.31
N ASP A 131 2.11 -3.38 9.37
CA ASP A 131 3.31 -4.17 9.72
C ASP A 131 4.27 -3.33 10.57
N ILE A 132 4.53 -2.07 10.19
CA ILE A 132 5.35 -1.12 10.96
C ILE A 132 4.72 -0.82 12.33
N ALA A 133 3.41 -0.52 12.37
CA ALA A 133 2.72 -0.23 13.63
C ALA A 133 2.87 -1.38 14.64
N ARG A 134 2.72 -2.63 14.18
CA ARG A 134 2.97 -3.82 15.02
C ARG A 134 4.42 -3.90 15.49
N GLY A 135 5.39 -3.64 14.62
CA GLY A 135 6.81 -3.65 14.97
C GLY A 135 7.19 -2.55 15.99
N LEU A 136 6.45 -1.45 15.98
CA LEU A 136 6.59 -0.34 16.92
C LEU A 136 5.69 -0.48 18.16
N ASP A 137 4.97 -1.60 18.32
CA ASP A 137 4.04 -1.84 19.42
C ASP A 137 2.97 -0.73 19.54
N LEU A 138 2.38 -0.37 18.40
CA LEU A 138 1.29 0.59 18.28
C LEU A 138 -0.03 -0.14 18.04
N ASP A 139 -1.08 0.26 18.76
CA ASP A 139 -2.44 -0.20 18.55
C ASP A 139 -3.08 0.57 17.38
N TRP A 140 -2.98 0.01 16.16
CA TRP A 140 -3.62 0.52 14.97
C TRP A 140 -4.13 -0.61 14.08
N SER A 141 -5.36 -0.48 13.64
CA SER A 141 -5.98 -1.36 12.65
C SER A 141 -6.38 -0.58 11.40
N ILE A 142 -6.33 -1.24 10.25
CA ILE A 142 -6.75 -0.67 8.98
C ILE A 142 -8.27 -0.42 9.03
N PRO A 143 -8.78 0.77 8.66
CA PRO A 143 -10.22 0.99 8.54
C PRO A 143 -10.87 0.14 7.44
N ASP A 144 -12.00 -0.48 7.74
CA ASP A 144 -12.72 -1.36 6.80
C ASP A 144 -13.13 -0.65 5.50
N GLU A 145 -13.48 0.63 5.58
CA GLU A 145 -13.83 1.47 4.43
C GLU A 145 -12.68 1.71 3.47
N LEU A 146 -11.42 1.61 3.94
CA LEU A 146 -10.22 1.69 3.11
C LEU A 146 -9.80 0.30 2.60
N ALA A 147 -10.00 -0.74 3.38
CA ALA A 147 -9.68 -2.11 3.00
C ALA A 147 -10.61 -2.65 1.92
N ALA A 148 -11.91 -2.39 2.01
CA ALA A 148 -12.93 -2.95 1.12
C ALA A 148 -12.68 -2.68 -0.38
N PRO A 149 -12.42 -1.44 -0.84
CA PRO A 149 -12.15 -1.18 -2.25
C PRO A 149 -10.84 -1.84 -2.73
N VAL A 150 -9.81 -1.93 -1.87
CA VAL A 150 -8.55 -2.61 -2.19
C VAL A 150 -8.77 -4.10 -2.40
N VAL A 151 -9.50 -4.77 -1.49
CA VAL A 151 -9.86 -6.19 -1.63
C VAL A 151 -10.63 -6.41 -2.93
N SER A 152 -11.70 -5.65 -3.15
CA SER A 152 -12.54 -5.78 -4.34
C SER A 152 -11.75 -5.61 -5.64
N ARG A 153 -10.78 -4.68 -5.69
CA ARG A 153 -10.01 -4.40 -6.90
C ARG A 153 -8.89 -5.40 -7.15
N LEU A 154 -8.18 -5.83 -6.12
CA LEU A 154 -6.94 -6.60 -6.27
C LEU A 154 -7.09 -8.10 -5.98
N PHE A 155 -8.14 -8.51 -5.27
CA PHE A 155 -8.34 -9.89 -4.86
C PHE A 155 -9.76 -10.37 -5.22
N PRO A 156 -10.07 -10.60 -6.51
CA PRO A 156 -11.41 -10.97 -6.97
C PRO A 156 -11.93 -12.28 -6.36
N ASP A 157 -10.99 -13.18 -5.99
CA ASP A 157 -11.29 -14.48 -5.41
C ASP A 157 -11.18 -14.47 -3.87
N ALA A 158 -11.23 -13.26 -3.25
CA ALA A 158 -11.20 -13.14 -1.80
C ALA A 158 -12.44 -13.80 -1.16
N PRO A 159 -12.28 -14.44 0.01
CA PRO A 159 -13.41 -15.03 0.71
C PRO A 159 -14.42 -13.96 1.13
N THR A 160 -15.69 -14.31 1.13
CA THR A 160 -16.79 -13.46 1.57
C THR A 160 -17.19 -13.79 3.01
N GLY A 161 -17.96 -12.89 3.65
CA GLY A 161 -18.50 -13.12 5.01
C GLY A 161 -17.54 -12.74 6.15
N HIS A 162 -16.41 -12.11 5.84
CA HIS A 162 -15.45 -11.59 6.81
C HIS A 162 -15.34 -10.05 6.72
N ALA A 163 -14.84 -9.42 7.78
CA ALA A 163 -14.57 -7.98 7.77
C ALA A 163 -13.55 -7.65 6.65
N PRO A 164 -13.69 -6.53 5.94
CA PRO A 164 -12.79 -6.13 4.87
C PRO A 164 -11.31 -6.10 5.28
N THR A 165 -11.02 -5.60 6.46
CA THR A 165 -9.65 -5.56 7.01
C THR A 165 -9.08 -6.95 7.22
N ASP A 166 -9.83 -7.86 7.84
CA ASP A 166 -9.39 -9.24 8.04
C ASP A 166 -9.19 -9.96 6.71
N THR A 167 -10.09 -9.70 5.75
CA THR A 167 -9.97 -10.23 4.38
C THR A 167 -8.71 -9.73 3.69
N LEU A 168 -8.42 -8.41 3.75
CA LEU A 168 -7.20 -7.83 3.19
C LEU A 168 -5.94 -8.44 3.80
N LEU A 169 -5.92 -8.56 5.13
CA LEU A 169 -4.79 -9.12 5.87
C LEU A 169 -4.60 -10.61 5.58
N TRP A 170 -5.68 -11.38 5.39
CA TRP A 170 -5.61 -12.77 4.96
C TRP A 170 -5.09 -12.86 3.51
N CYS A 171 -5.65 -12.08 2.59
CA CYS A 171 -5.22 -12.04 1.19
C CYS A 171 -3.74 -11.73 1.04
N THR A 172 -3.19 -10.94 1.95
CA THR A 172 -1.77 -10.55 2.00
C THR A 172 -0.92 -11.40 2.94
N GLY A 173 -1.47 -12.50 3.45
CA GLY A 173 -0.74 -13.48 4.27
C GLY A 173 -0.34 -12.99 5.67
N ARG A 174 -1.07 -12.05 6.26
CA ARG A 174 -0.78 -11.52 7.60
C ARG A 174 -1.51 -12.25 8.71
N VAL A 175 -2.72 -12.74 8.45
CA VAL A 175 -3.56 -13.42 9.44
C VAL A 175 -4.18 -14.69 8.87
N ALA A 176 -4.68 -15.56 9.75
CA ALA A 176 -5.64 -16.61 9.41
C ALA A 176 -7.05 -16.04 9.56
N LEU A 177 -8.03 -16.58 8.84
CA LEU A 177 -9.46 -16.39 9.11
C LEU A 177 -10.01 -17.60 9.88
N PRO A 178 -11.19 -17.50 10.51
CA PRO A 178 -11.74 -18.59 11.32
C PRO A 178 -11.72 -19.96 10.64
N ASP A 179 -12.06 -20.00 9.35
CA ASP A 179 -12.18 -21.23 8.57
C ASP A 179 -11.05 -21.41 7.53
N LEU A 180 -10.07 -20.48 7.49
CA LEU A 180 -9.01 -20.49 6.48
C LEU A 180 -7.63 -20.25 7.13
N PRO A 181 -6.65 -21.17 6.94
CA PRO A 181 -5.31 -20.96 7.45
C PRO A 181 -4.66 -19.71 6.82
N ARG A 182 -3.64 -19.17 7.47
CA ARG A 182 -2.83 -18.07 6.94
C ARG A 182 -2.31 -18.42 5.55
N ARG A 183 -2.50 -17.50 4.61
CA ARG A 183 -2.13 -17.69 3.20
C ARG A 183 -0.62 -17.56 3.01
N ASN A 184 -0.04 -18.49 2.25
CA ASN A 184 1.35 -18.45 1.82
C ASN A 184 1.43 -18.19 0.31
N GLY A 185 2.47 -17.48 -0.16
CA GLY A 185 2.71 -17.29 -1.59
C GLY A 185 1.62 -16.48 -2.29
N TRP A 186 1.12 -15.44 -1.65
CA TRP A 186 0.08 -14.57 -2.18
C TRP A 186 0.61 -13.59 -3.25
N ARG A 187 -0.29 -13.17 -4.12
CA ARG A 187 -0.11 -12.03 -5.04
C ARG A 187 -1.47 -11.42 -5.35
N TRP A 188 -1.49 -10.15 -5.71
CA TRP A 188 -2.72 -9.52 -6.20
C TRP A 188 -2.90 -9.72 -7.70
N ASN A 189 -4.11 -9.47 -8.21
CA ASN A 189 -4.41 -9.40 -9.62
C ASN A 189 -4.45 -7.92 -10.06
N GLY A 190 -3.48 -7.50 -10.87
CA GLY A 190 -3.38 -6.13 -11.39
C GLY A 190 -4.19 -5.88 -12.66
N GLU A 191 -4.74 -6.92 -13.31
CA GLU A 191 -5.45 -6.79 -14.57
C GLU A 191 -6.68 -5.88 -14.47
N VAL A 192 -6.98 -5.21 -15.58
CA VAL A 192 -8.14 -4.31 -15.69
C VAL A 192 -9.44 -5.11 -15.69
N ARG A 193 -10.44 -4.59 -14.95
CA ARG A 193 -11.76 -5.20 -14.80
C ARG A 193 -12.83 -4.14 -14.82
#